data_9d691188aae2763dd378d35335c1ee27
#
_entry.id   9d691188aae2763dd378d35335c1ee27
#
_cell.length_a   1.000
_cell.length_b   1.000
_cell.length_c   1.000
_cell.angle_alpha   90.00
_cell.angle_beta   90.00
_cell.angle_gamma   90.00
#
_symmetry.space_group_name_H-M   'P 1'
#
loop_
_entity.id
_entity.type
_entity.pdbx_description
1 polymer ?
#
loop_
_entity_poly.entity_id
_entity_poly.type
_entity_poly.pdbx_seq_one_letter_code
_entity_poly.pdbx_strand_id
1 'polypeptide(L)'
;RPLVQERLAALADLGLDPRLCAATALAGAALFMEGGRGRRDPAAEAPPELPLWVIDLGHRTTHICAVAAHPSRSGQVLVSFARTIARGGEHLTRALGRALGVDFVRAEELKHMHGISGDGEPLVTRALREALRPLLRDLRQTLAAYVARYGEPPRIAYLTGGTAQLAGLGPLISEELGLEARELLPPPGAPWLHGAQRDLRAALSMGSVDEGGGRSHLIPGAMLVRRWPTGATAVGLALAGATAAPQLNFRKGELSYRTDYAFLREKAPYLAAFAAALLSCVVIWAWASLKVLEKESERLRLQLISETTALFGEPRTNGQKVSAELMSVLAADKGGGQSIPTVSALDVLEDISRAAPKTQADGPARLDVVELTISRKKTELKATAGSAQYVDDLAAALGKLPCFKNVQKGKVLTVRNVGPDNKPFDVKQFSLEITTTCP
;
A
#
# COMPACT_ATOMS: atom_id res chain seq x y z
N ARG A 1 34.29 0.06 7.38
CA ARG A 1 33.59 0.47 8.62
C ARG A 1 34.06 1.86 9.09
N PRO A 2 35.36 2.21 9.21
CA PRO A 2 35.79 3.51 9.67
C PRO A 2 35.31 4.67 8.78
N LEU A 3 35.32 4.51 7.47
CA LEU A 3 34.84 5.52 6.53
C LEU A 3 33.35 5.89 6.74
N VAL A 4 32.49 4.90 7.01
CA VAL A 4 31.06 5.13 7.28
C VAL A 4 30.88 5.88 8.60
N GLN A 5 31.67 5.52 9.61
CA GLN A 5 31.65 6.14 10.92
C GLN A 5 32.08 7.61 10.85
N GLU A 6 33.17 7.91 10.14
CA GLU A 6 33.65 9.27 9.89
C GLU A 6 32.59 10.14 9.20
N ARG A 7 31.93 9.59 8.16
CA ARG A 7 30.87 10.31 7.44
C ARG A 7 29.63 10.56 8.30
N LEU A 8 29.25 9.58 9.11
CA LEU A 8 28.11 9.74 10.03
C LEU A 8 28.42 10.75 11.13
N ALA A 9 29.66 10.77 11.66
CA ALA A 9 30.10 11.77 12.64
C ALA A 9 30.02 13.18 12.06
N ALA A 10 30.58 13.39 10.85
CA ALA A 10 30.50 14.69 10.17
C ALA A 10 29.07 15.17 9.90
N LEU A 11 28.14 14.25 9.63
CA LEU A 11 26.72 14.58 9.47
C LEU A 11 26.05 14.87 10.81
N ALA A 12 26.41 14.14 11.87
CA ALA A 12 25.91 14.38 13.21
C ALA A 12 26.27 15.76 13.74
N ASP A 13 27.48 16.26 13.43
CA ASP A 13 27.94 17.63 13.75
C ASP A 13 27.05 18.71 13.12
N LEU A 14 26.40 18.36 11.99
CA LEU A 14 25.42 19.23 11.30
C LEU A 14 23.98 18.98 11.76
N GLY A 15 23.75 18.17 12.79
CA GLY A 15 22.41 17.80 13.27
C GLY A 15 21.66 16.84 12.33
N LEU A 16 22.36 16.17 11.42
CA LEU A 16 21.77 15.23 10.46
C LEU A 16 22.08 13.79 10.85
N ASP A 17 21.05 12.97 11.00
CA ASP A 17 21.19 11.53 11.25
C ASP A 17 20.49 10.69 10.17
N PRO A 18 21.19 10.33 9.08
CA PRO A 18 20.56 9.62 7.96
C PRO A 18 20.18 8.20 8.35
N ARG A 19 18.96 7.77 8.10
CA ARG A 19 18.45 6.42 8.38
C ARG A 19 19.14 5.34 7.55
N LEU A 20 19.53 5.68 6.34
CA LEU A 20 20.11 4.77 5.36
C LEU A 20 21.50 5.28 4.93
N CYS A 21 22.46 4.37 4.91
CA CYS A 21 23.76 4.58 4.29
C CYS A 21 23.97 3.49 3.23
N ALA A 22 23.83 3.86 1.96
CA ALA A 22 23.90 2.94 0.84
C ALA A 22 25.13 3.19 -0.05
N ALA A 23 25.44 2.22 -0.93
CA ALA A 23 26.48 2.42 -1.94
C ALA A 23 25.94 3.33 -3.07
N THR A 24 26.70 4.34 -3.45
CA THR A 24 26.36 5.26 -4.54
C THR A 24 26.06 4.54 -5.85
N ALA A 25 26.81 3.48 -6.15
CA ALA A 25 26.60 2.65 -7.33
C ALA A 25 25.17 2.04 -7.45
N LEU A 26 24.44 1.93 -6.33
CA LEU A 26 23.08 1.37 -6.32
C LEU A 26 22.00 2.47 -6.44
N ALA A 27 22.35 3.72 -6.25
CA ALA A 27 21.40 4.82 -6.22
C ALA A 27 20.66 5.00 -7.55
N GLY A 28 21.38 4.88 -8.66
CA GLY A 28 20.81 4.98 -10.00
C GLY A 28 19.73 3.93 -10.30
N ALA A 29 19.87 2.73 -9.76
CA ALA A 29 18.89 1.67 -9.94
C ALA A 29 17.54 1.97 -9.26
N ALA A 30 17.55 2.70 -8.15
CA ALA A 30 16.32 3.05 -7.43
C ALA A 30 15.37 3.89 -8.26
N LEU A 31 15.87 4.68 -9.20
CA LEU A 31 15.07 5.46 -10.13
C LEU A 31 14.20 4.57 -11.06
N PHE A 32 14.66 3.35 -11.34
CA PHE A 32 13.94 2.38 -12.16
C PHE A 32 13.09 1.43 -11.32
N MET A 33 13.38 1.26 -10.03
CA MET A 33 12.61 0.38 -9.13
C MET A 33 11.23 0.94 -8.79
N GLU A 34 11.05 2.25 -8.72
CA GLU A 34 9.77 2.90 -8.40
C GLU A 34 8.85 3.08 -9.61
N GLY A 35 9.39 3.21 -10.82
CA GLY A 35 8.57 3.37 -12.04
C GLY A 35 7.57 2.23 -12.31
N GLY A 36 7.74 1.09 -11.63
CA GLY A 36 6.81 -0.05 -11.72
C GLY A 36 5.65 -0.04 -10.72
N ARG A 37 5.66 0.83 -9.70
CA ARG A 37 4.62 0.87 -8.63
C ARG A 37 3.61 1.99 -8.75
N GLY A 38 3.89 3.03 -9.56
CA GLY A 38 2.96 4.11 -9.84
C GLY A 38 1.96 3.73 -10.94
N ARG A 39 0.75 4.26 -10.84
CA ARG A 39 -0.26 4.20 -11.89
C ARG A 39 0.38 4.71 -13.18
N ARG A 40 0.63 3.82 -14.15
CA ARG A 40 1.22 4.16 -15.43
C ARG A 40 0.33 5.22 -16.09
N ASP A 41 0.94 6.36 -16.39
CA ASP A 41 0.34 7.30 -17.32
C ASP A 41 0.36 6.61 -18.71
N PRO A 42 -0.78 6.42 -19.37
CA PRO A 42 -0.83 5.81 -20.69
C PRO A 42 -0.04 6.61 -21.76
N ALA A 43 0.30 7.85 -21.49
CA ALA A 43 1.13 8.72 -22.34
C ALA A 43 2.64 8.63 -22.03
N ALA A 44 3.06 7.85 -21.02
CA ALA A 44 4.46 7.64 -20.71
C ALA A 44 5.12 6.74 -21.76
N GLU A 45 6.36 7.06 -22.14
CA GLU A 45 7.19 6.21 -22.99
C GLU A 45 7.22 4.78 -22.47
N ALA A 46 7.36 3.83 -23.41
CA ALA A 46 7.51 2.41 -23.09
C ALA A 46 8.60 2.21 -22.03
N PRO A 47 8.42 1.27 -21.06
CA PRO A 47 9.44 1.02 -20.07
C PRO A 47 10.75 0.66 -20.76
N PRO A 48 11.89 1.16 -20.25
CA PRO A 48 13.18 0.88 -20.88
C PRO A 48 13.42 -0.62 -20.96
N GLU A 49 13.97 -1.05 -22.08
CA GLU A 49 14.32 -2.45 -22.28
C GLU A 49 15.40 -2.89 -21.30
N LEU A 50 15.18 -4.03 -20.66
CA LEU A 50 16.11 -4.63 -19.70
C LEU A 50 16.92 -5.74 -20.39
N PRO A 51 18.16 -5.98 -19.98
CA PRO A 51 18.93 -5.30 -18.95
C PRO A 51 19.46 -3.94 -19.43
N LEU A 52 19.56 -2.99 -18.49
CA LEU A 52 20.13 -1.67 -18.77
C LEU A 52 21.28 -1.34 -17.80
N TRP A 53 22.12 -0.41 -18.19
CA TRP A 53 23.16 0.16 -17.34
C TRP A 53 22.82 1.59 -16.92
N VAL A 54 23.21 1.93 -15.68
CA VAL A 54 23.30 3.32 -15.21
C VAL A 54 24.76 3.58 -14.90
N ILE A 55 25.33 4.56 -15.58
CA ILE A 55 26.71 4.97 -15.44
C ILE A 55 26.75 6.37 -14.84
N ASP A 56 27.09 6.49 -13.57
CA ASP A 56 27.28 7.77 -12.88
C ASP A 56 28.75 8.20 -13.00
N LEU A 57 28.98 9.17 -13.88
CA LEU A 57 30.28 9.77 -14.17
C LEU A 57 30.52 10.95 -13.22
N GLY A 58 30.98 10.65 -12.02
CA GLY A 58 31.21 11.63 -10.98
C GLY A 58 32.54 12.38 -11.12
N HIS A 59 32.88 13.18 -10.09
CA HIS A 59 34.11 13.97 -10.06
C HIS A 59 35.36 13.09 -9.93
N ARG A 60 35.36 12.13 -8.95
CA ARG A 60 36.52 11.27 -8.66
C ARG A 60 36.34 9.84 -9.12
N THR A 61 35.11 9.41 -9.18
CA THR A 61 34.74 8.00 -9.41
C THR A 61 33.66 7.90 -10.45
N THR A 62 33.65 6.78 -11.18
CA THR A 62 32.54 6.38 -12.04
C THR A 62 31.89 5.15 -11.44
N HIS A 63 30.60 5.21 -11.24
CA HIS A 63 29.80 4.08 -10.72
C HIS A 63 28.96 3.48 -11.85
N ILE A 64 28.99 2.17 -11.96
CA ILE A 64 28.22 1.41 -12.93
C ILE A 64 27.27 0.51 -12.17
N CYS A 65 26.01 0.52 -12.55
CA CYS A 65 24.97 -0.32 -12.01
C CYS A 65 24.17 -0.96 -13.15
N ALA A 66 24.06 -2.29 -13.16
CA ALA A 66 23.20 -3.00 -14.08
C ALA A 66 21.86 -3.30 -13.44
N VAL A 67 20.78 -2.93 -14.11
CA VAL A 67 19.40 -3.18 -13.72
C VAL A 67 18.83 -4.25 -14.65
N ALA A 68 18.31 -5.32 -14.08
CA ALA A 68 17.71 -6.43 -14.79
C ALA A 68 16.31 -6.74 -14.28
N ALA A 69 15.54 -7.49 -15.07
CA ALA A 69 14.24 -7.99 -14.63
C ALA A 69 14.40 -8.98 -13.47
N HIS A 70 13.49 -8.92 -12.50
CA HIS A 70 13.50 -9.88 -11.39
C HIS A 70 13.06 -11.26 -11.89
N PRO A 71 13.83 -12.35 -11.66
CA PRO A 71 13.56 -13.66 -12.26
C PRO A 71 12.20 -14.26 -11.84
N SER A 72 11.73 -13.95 -10.62
CA SER A 72 10.53 -14.58 -10.05
C SER A 72 9.36 -13.59 -9.84
N ARG A 73 9.53 -12.31 -10.15
CA ARG A 73 8.52 -11.28 -9.91
C ARG A 73 8.35 -10.41 -11.14
N SER A 74 7.31 -10.70 -11.92
CA SER A 74 7.00 -9.92 -13.11
C SER A 74 6.81 -8.44 -12.80
N GLY A 75 7.39 -7.57 -13.62
CA GLY A 75 7.31 -6.11 -13.48
C GLY A 75 8.19 -5.51 -12.38
N GLN A 76 8.98 -6.32 -11.66
CA GLN A 76 10.00 -5.83 -10.73
C GLN A 76 11.40 -5.89 -11.36
N VAL A 77 12.25 -4.97 -10.93
CA VAL A 77 13.64 -4.92 -11.33
C VAL A 77 14.57 -5.15 -10.14
N LEU A 78 15.77 -5.61 -10.41
CA LEU A 78 16.82 -5.80 -9.43
C LEU A 78 18.16 -5.29 -9.96
N VAL A 79 19.07 -5.01 -9.05
CA VAL A 79 20.48 -4.76 -9.39
C VAL A 79 21.18 -6.09 -9.57
N SER A 80 21.56 -6.40 -10.81
CA SER A 80 22.30 -7.63 -11.11
C SER A 80 23.80 -7.47 -10.95
N PHE A 81 24.33 -6.25 -11.17
CA PHE A 81 25.75 -5.96 -11.14
C PHE A 81 26.00 -4.52 -10.67
N ALA A 82 27.06 -4.31 -9.92
CA ALA A 82 27.54 -2.97 -9.55
C ALA A 82 29.06 -2.95 -9.50
N ARG A 83 29.66 -1.88 -10.03
CA ARG A 83 31.11 -1.65 -10.02
C ARG A 83 31.42 -0.17 -9.84
N THR A 84 32.52 0.12 -9.15
CA THR A 84 33.09 1.45 -9.06
C THR A 84 34.47 1.48 -9.70
N ILE A 85 34.69 2.46 -10.58
CA ILE A 85 35.98 2.76 -11.21
C ILE A 85 36.53 4.02 -10.53
N ALA A 86 37.77 3.98 -10.05
CA ALA A 86 38.41 5.11 -9.38
C ALA A 86 38.93 6.15 -10.39
N ARG A 87 38.08 6.54 -11.30
CA ARG A 87 38.31 7.59 -12.33
C ARG A 87 37.04 8.41 -12.52
N GLY A 88 37.22 9.74 -12.68
CA GLY A 88 36.12 10.67 -12.91
C GLY A 88 36.63 11.96 -13.52
N GLY A 89 35.83 13.02 -13.48
CA GLY A 89 36.11 14.31 -14.08
C GLY A 89 37.41 14.97 -13.61
N GLU A 90 37.79 14.80 -12.36
CA GLU A 90 39.04 15.30 -11.79
C GLU A 90 40.28 14.79 -12.55
N HIS A 91 40.26 13.52 -12.96
CA HIS A 91 41.36 12.94 -13.73
C HIS A 91 41.48 13.59 -15.11
N LEU A 92 40.36 13.92 -15.75
CA LEU A 92 40.34 14.63 -17.04
C LEU A 92 40.88 16.05 -16.89
N THR A 93 40.43 16.78 -15.87
CA THR A 93 40.87 18.15 -15.59
C THR A 93 42.36 18.19 -15.31
N ARG A 94 42.86 17.28 -14.47
CA ARG A 94 44.30 17.21 -14.17
C ARG A 94 45.16 16.83 -15.40
N ALA A 95 44.64 15.94 -16.25
CA ALA A 95 45.30 15.53 -17.48
C ALA A 95 45.34 16.69 -18.47
N LEU A 96 44.23 17.42 -18.61
CA LEU A 96 44.14 18.61 -19.45
C LEU A 96 45.07 19.71 -18.97
N GLY A 97 45.08 20.00 -17.66
CA GLY A 97 46.01 21.01 -17.06
C GLY A 97 47.45 20.68 -17.34
N ARG A 98 47.85 19.43 -17.24
CA ARG A 98 49.21 18.99 -17.59
C ARG A 98 49.53 19.11 -19.07
N ALA A 99 48.56 18.75 -19.93
CA ALA A 99 48.75 18.82 -21.38
C ALA A 99 48.88 20.23 -21.92
N LEU A 100 48.18 21.20 -21.31
CA LEU A 100 48.15 22.60 -21.74
C LEU A 100 49.03 23.51 -20.88
N GLY A 101 49.63 23.03 -19.79
CA GLY A 101 50.41 23.84 -18.88
C GLY A 101 49.61 24.89 -18.09
N VAL A 102 48.30 24.61 -17.82
CA VAL A 102 47.41 25.51 -17.08
C VAL A 102 47.05 24.93 -15.72
N ASP A 103 46.61 25.78 -14.81
CA ASP A 103 46.15 25.38 -13.49
C ASP A 103 44.84 24.59 -13.55
N PHE A 104 44.45 24.04 -12.40
CA PHE A 104 43.23 23.16 -12.30
C PHE A 104 41.96 23.90 -12.64
N VAL A 105 41.83 25.17 -12.19
CA VAL A 105 40.61 25.96 -12.40
C VAL A 105 40.46 26.28 -13.89
N ARG A 106 41.52 26.71 -14.52
CA ARG A 106 41.51 27.01 -15.95
C ARG A 106 41.29 25.75 -16.81
N ALA A 107 41.89 24.63 -16.41
CA ALA A 107 41.63 23.35 -17.07
C ALA A 107 40.17 22.93 -16.94
N GLU A 108 39.53 23.14 -15.78
CA GLU A 108 38.11 22.81 -15.55
C GLU A 108 37.21 23.68 -16.45
N GLU A 109 37.48 24.98 -16.55
CA GLU A 109 36.78 25.89 -17.45
C GLU A 109 36.89 25.46 -18.91
N LEU A 110 38.11 25.18 -19.39
CA LEU A 110 38.36 24.73 -20.75
C LEU A 110 37.64 23.39 -21.04
N LYS A 111 37.66 22.48 -20.12
CA LYS A 111 36.94 21.21 -20.21
C LYS A 111 35.44 21.44 -20.42
N HIS A 112 34.83 22.32 -19.63
CA HIS A 112 33.40 22.62 -19.75
C HIS A 112 33.03 23.41 -21.00
N MET A 113 33.89 24.32 -21.43
CA MET A 113 33.64 25.13 -22.63
C MET A 113 33.74 24.34 -23.93
N HIS A 114 34.74 23.49 -24.07
CA HIS A 114 35.06 22.87 -25.35
C HIS A 114 34.54 21.42 -25.46
N GLY A 115 34.51 20.64 -24.37
CA GLY A 115 34.12 19.24 -24.41
C GLY A 115 35.04 18.42 -25.33
N ILE A 116 34.47 17.35 -25.89
CA ILE A 116 35.15 16.48 -26.85
C ILE A 116 34.44 16.40 -28.21
N SER A 117 33.43 17.24 -28.42
CA SER A 117 32.75 17.44 -29.72
C SER A 117 33.69 18.16 -30.67
N GLY A 118 33.54 17.93 -31.98
CA GLY A 118 34.45 18.45 -33.01
C GLY A 118 34.55 19.97 -33.17
N ASP A 119 33.62 20.69 -32.52
CA ASP A 119 33.53 22.18 -32.60
C ASP A 119 34.41 22.90 -31.55
N GLY A 120 35.10 22.15 -30.69
CA GLY A 120 35.97 22.67 -29.65
C GLY A 120 37.39 22.99 -30.16
N GLU A 121 38.20 23.65 -29.29
CA GLU A 121 39.61 23.86 -29.57
C GLU A 121 40.32 22.53 -29.78
N PRO A 122 41.02 22.33 -30.93
CA PRO A 122 41.58 21.00 -31.29
C PRO A 122 42.54 20.43 -30.27
N LEU A 123 43.35 21.26 -29.62
CA LEU A 123 44.29 20.83 -28.57
C LEU A 123 43.57 20.34 -27.32
N VAL A 124 42.51 21.05 -26.87
CA VAL A 124 41.68 20.68 -25.71
C VAL A 124 40.95 19.35 -25.98
N THR A 125 40.30 19.28 -27.11
CA THR A 125 39.56 18.10 -27.54
C THR A 125 40.45 16.84 -27.62
N ARG A 126 41.65 17.00 -28.23
CA ARG A 126 42.64 15.92 -28.31
C ARG A 126 43.11 15.47 -26.91
N ALA A 127 43.48 16.42 -26.06
CA ALA A 127 43.95 16.13 -24.72
C ALA A 127 42.88 15.43 -23.87
N LEU A 128 41.60 15.85 -23.98
CA LEU A 128 40.48 15.20 -23.30
C LEU A 128 40.22 13.83 -23.82
N ARG A 129 40.24 13.59 -25.13
CA ARG A 129 40.07 12.24 -25.72
C ARG A 129 41.18 11.30 -25.26
N GLU A 130 42.41 11.76 -25.15
CA GLU A 130 43.53 10.97 -24.61
C GLU A 130 43.34 10.64 -23.12
N ALA A 131 42.90 11.64 -22.34
CA ALA A 131 42.63 11.49 -20.91
C ALA A 131 41.46 10.50 -20.62
N LEU A 132 40.51 10.38 -21.56
CA LEU A 132 39.36 9.46 -21.45
C LEU A 132 39.76 7.99 -21.76
N ARG A 133 40.80 7.72 -22.55
CA ARG A 133 41.20 6.36 -22.96
C ARG A 133 41.25 5.34 -21.79
N PRO A 134 41.86 5.65 -20.62
CA PRO A 134 41.85 4.70 -19.52
C PRO A 134 40.46 4.39 -18.98
N LEU A 135 39.58 5.40 -18.86
CA LEU A 135 38.20 5.21 -18.43
C LEU A 135 37.42 4.34 -19.43
N LEU A 136 37.52 4.64 -20.71
CA LEU A 136 36.87 3.86 -21.78
C LEU A 136 37.35 2.41 -21.82
N ARG A 137 38.65 2.18 -21.57
CA ARG A 137 39.19 0.83 -21.43
C ARG A 137 38.56 0.10 -20.23
N ASP A 138 38.49 0.76 -19.07
CA ASP A 138 37.88 0.19 -17.86
C ASP A 138 36.36 -0.12 -18.08
N LEU A 139 35.66 0.74 -18.82
CA LEU A 139 34.26 0.50 -19.19
C LEU A 139 34.12 -0.70 -20.12
N ARG A 140 34.95 -0.83 -21.17
CA ARG A 140 34.95 -1.99 -22.07
C ARG A 140 35.25 -3.29 -21.35
N GLN A 141 36.25 -3.29 -20.47
CA GLN A 141 36.57 -4.46 -19.64
C GLN A 141 35.40 -4.84 -18.72
N THR A 142 34.71 -3.84 -18.19
CA THR A 142 33.53 -4.06 -17.36
C THR A 142 32.40 -4.66 -18.16
N LEU A 143 32.16 -4.17 -19.39
CA LEU A 143 31.18 -4.73 -20.30
C LEU A 143 31.49 -6.18 -20.67
N ALA A 144 32.74 -6.46 -21.03
CA ALA A 144 33.17 -7.81 -21.37
C ALA A 144 32.99 -8.78 -20.16
N ALA A 145 33.34 -8.35 -18.95
CA ALA A 145 33.13 -9.15 -17.73
C ALA A 145 31.63 -9.35 -17.43
N TYR A 146 30.82 -8.33 -17.67
CA TYR A 146 29.36 -8.43 -17.52
C TYR A 146 28.76 -9.45 -18.50
N VAL A 147 29.10 -9.35 -19.79
CA VAL A 147 28.61 -10.26 -20.82
C VAL A 147 29.08 -11.70 -20.56
N ALA A 148 30.34 -11.89 -20.16
CA ALA A 148 30.87 -13.20 -19.79
C ALA A 148 30.09 -13.86 -18.63
N ARG A 149 29.56 -13.06 -17.72
CA ARG A 149 28.82 -13.55 -16.55
C ARG A 149 27.33 -13.75 -16.80
N TYR A 150 26.69 -12.88 -17.59
CA TYR A 150 25.22 -12.83 -17.73
C TYR A 150 24.76 -13.25 -19.13
N GLY A 151 25.65 -13.47 -20.08
CA GLY A 151 25.37 -14.00 -21.41
C GLY A 151 24.98 -12.95 -22.46
N GLU A 152 24.43 -11.80 -22.07
CA GLU A 152 23.99 -10.76 -22.98
C GLU A 152 24.42 -9.35 -22.52
N PRO A 153 24.71 -8.42 -23.46
CA PRO A 153 25.02 -7.06 -23.11
C PRO A 153 23.76 -6.29 -22.63
N PRO A 154 23.92 -5.18 -21.89
CA PRO A 154 22.83 -4.28 -21.61
C PRO A 154 22.30 -3.68 -22.92
N ARG A 155 21.00 -3.42 -22.98
CA ARG A 155 20.33 -2.83 -24.15
C ARG A 155 20.68 -1.35 -24.32
N ILE A 156 20.80 -0.64 -23.19
CA ILE A 156 21.06 0.79 -23.15
C ILE A 156 21.90 1.15 -21.91
N ALA A 157 22.70 2.19 -22.01
CA ALA A 157 23.40 2.81 -20.89
C ALA A 157 22.88 4.24 -20.65
N TYR A 158 22.31 4.46 -19.46
CA TYR A 158 21.93 5.80 -19.02
C TYR A 158 23.11 6.47 -18.31
N LEU A 159 23.47 7.67 -18.78
CA LEU A 159 24.57 8.44 -18.26
C LEU A 159 24.06 9.52 -17.29
N THR A 160 24.70 9.63 -16.13
CA THR A 160 24.43 10.64 -15.12
C THR A 160 25.74 11.09 -14.46
N GLY A 161 25.67 12.07 -13.57
CA GLY A 161 26.85 12.66 -12.94
C GLY A 161 27.35 13.90 -13.67
N GLY A 162 28.15 14.72 -12.97
CA GLY A 162 28.65 16.00 -13.52
C GLY A 162 29.52 15.83 -14.77
N THR A 163 30.31 14.77 -14.84
CA THR A 163 31.17 14.49 -15.99
C THR A 163 30.39 14.00 -17.21
N ALA A 164 29.18 13.42 -17.02
CA ALA A 164 28.32 12.99 -18.11
C ALA A 164 27.86 14.17 -18.99
N GLN A 165 27.87 15.41 -18.46
CA GLN A 165 27.50 16.61 -19.19
C GLN A 165 28.61 17.10 -20.16
N LEU A 166 29.75 16.41 -20.19
CA LEU A 166 30.82 16.77 -21.13
C LEU A 166 30.34 16.58 -22.58
N ALA A 167 30.31 17.67 -23.32
CA ALA A 167 29.82 17.68 -24.70
C ALA A 167 30.57 16.64 -25.57
N GLY A 168 29.84 15.77 -26.23
CA GLY A 168 30.34 14.66 -27.06
C GLY A 168 30.67 13.37 -26.30
N LEU A 169 30.56 13.32 -24.97
CA LEU A 169 30.90 12.11 -24.21
C LEU A 169 29.91 10.97 -24.43
N GLY A 170 28.60 11.23 -24.49
CA GLY A 170 27.57 10.23 -24.75
C GLY A 170 27.81 9.47 -26.07
N PRO A 171 27.92 10.16 -27.23
CA PRO A 171 28.26 9.55 -28.50
C PRO A 171 29.57 8.73 -28.46
N LEU A 172 30.62 9.26 -27.81
CA LEU A 172 31.89 8.54 -27.67
C LEU A 172 31.74 7.24 -26.86
N ILE A 173 30.98 7.26 -25.77
CA ILE A 173 30.69 6.05 -24.99
C ILE A 173 29.88 5.06 -25.81
N SER A 174 28.89 5.55 -26.59
CA SER A 174 28.10 4.67 -27.48
C SER A 174 28.97 3.96 -28.50
N GLU A 175 29.85 4.71 -29.15
CA GLU A 175 30.80 4.15 -30.14
C GLU A 175 31.75 3.13 -29.50
N GLU A 176 32.33 3.48 -28.36
CA GLU A 176 33.36 2.65 -27.69
C GLU A 176 32.80 1.37 -27.04
N LEU A 177 31.56 1.39 -26.58
CA LEU A 177 30.88 0.23 -25.96
C LEU A 177 30.04 -0.57 -26.95
N GLY A 178 29.74 -0.01 -28.13
CA GLY A 178 28.85 -0.66 -29.11
C GLY A 178 27.40 -0.78 -28.61
N LEU A 179 26.98 0.14 -27.73
CA LEU A 179 25.62 0.16 -27.18
C LEU A 179 25.13 1.61 -27.08
N GLU A 180 23.80 1.77 -27.08
CA GLU A 180 23.23 3.11 -26.99
C GLU A 180 23.45 3.73 -25.62
N ALA A 181 24.12 4.90 -25.59
CA ALA A 181 24.29 5.70 -24.36
C ALA A 181 23.44 6.98 -24.44
N ARG A 182 22.52 7.13 -23.49
CA ARG A 182 21.63 8.29 -23.37
C ARG A 182 21.83 9.00 -22.05
N GLU A 183 21.56 10.29 -22.01
CA GLU A 183 21.48 11.01 -20.74
C GLU A 183 20.32 10.47 -19.92
N LEU A 184 20.54 10.26 -18.62
CA LEU A 184 19.50 9.90 -17.68
C LEU A 184 18.65 11.13 -17.40
N LEU A 185 17.45 11.17 -17.95
CA LEU A 185 16.46 12.21 -17.68
C LEU A 185 15.58 11.83 -16.49
N PRO A 186 14.95 12.83 -15.81
CA PRO A 186 13.95 12.53 -14.81
C PRO A 186 12.83 11.69 -15.40
N PRO A 187 12.37 10.60 -14.73
CA PRO A 187 11.31 9.77 -15.27
C PRO A 187 10.04 10.61 -15.47
N PRO A 188 9.45 10.57 -16.68
CA PRO A 188 8.23 11.31 -16.97
C PRO A 188 7.10 10.80 -16.09
N GLY A 189 6.29 11.71 -15.54
CA GLY A 189 5.13 11.34 -14.72
C GLY A 189 5.45 10.87 -13.29
N ALA A 190 6.69 11.01 -12.82
CA ALA A 190 7.02 10.71 -11.44
C ALA A 190 6.20 11.60 -10.48
N PRO A 191 5.48 11.02 -9.48
CA PRO A 191 4.58 11.80 -8.60
C PRO A 191 5.28 12.97 -7.89
N TRP A 192 6.56 12.79 -7.54
CA TRP A 192 7.39 13.82 -6.91
C TRP A 192 7.80 14.96 -7.88
N LEU A 193 7.74 14.73 -9.20
CA LEU A 193 7.96 15.75 -10.23
C LEU A 193 6.72 16.64 -10.42
N HIS A 194 5.52 16.16 -10.18
CA HIS A 194 4.29 16.95 -10.37
C HIS A 194 4.20 18.15 -9.41
N GLY A 195 4.68 18.01 -8.18
CA GLY A 195 4.89 19.14 -7.27
C GLY A 195 5.89 20.15 -7.86
N ALA A 196 7.04 19.66 -8.29
CA ALA A 196 8.11 20.44 -8.86
C ALA A 196 7.74 21.13 -10.19
N GLN A 197 6.87 20.54 -11.02
CA GLN A 197 6.38 21.17 -12.26
C GLN A 197 5.38 22.30 -12.01
N ARG A 198 4.55 22.22 -10.96
CA ARG A 198 3.67 23.34 -10.57
C ARG A 198 4.50 24.52 -10.07
N ASP A 199 5.49 24.25 -9.24
CA ASP A 199 6.41 25.28 -8.73
C ASP A 199 7.27 25.86 -9.85
N LEU A 200 7.63 25.07 -10.87
CA LEU A 200 8.33 25.51 -12.06
C LEU A 200 7.50 26.47 -12.90
N ARG A 201 6.22 26.16 -13.14
CA ARG A 201 5.31 27.07 -13.86
C ARG A 201 5.04 28.34 -13.07
N ALA A 202 4.90 28.23 -11.75
CA ALA A 202 4.76 29.39 -10.86
C ALA A 202 6.04 30.26 -10.85
N ALA A 203 7.22 29.63 -10.75
CA ALA A 203 8.51 30.37 -10.78
C ALA A 203 8.82 31.00 -12.14
N LEU A 204 8.43 30.38 -13.25
CA LEU A 204 8.57 30.94 -14.60
C LEU A 204 7.55 32.04 -14.89
N SER A 205 6.36 32.01 -14.25
CA SER A 205 5.33 33.05 -14.37
C SER A 205 5.58 34.26 -13.46
N MET A 206 6.36 34.11 -12.39
CA MET A 206 6.76 35.15 -11.45
C MET A 206 8.19 35.60 -11.77
N GLY A 207 8.38 36.36 -12.82
CA GLY A 207 9.65 36.85 -13.35
C GLY A 207 10.59 37.65 -12.43
N SER A 208 10.69 37.27 -11.16
CA SER A 208 11.74 37.75 -10.23
C SER A 208 11.80 36.82 -9.00
N VAL A 209 12.93 36.18 -8.78
CA VAL A 209 13.24 35.55 -7.50
C VAL A 209 13.73 36.68 -6.59
N ASP A 210 12.87 37.13 -5.71
CA ASP A 210 13.27 38.00 -4.60
C ASP A 210 14.14 37.16 -3.64
N GLU A 211 15.38 37.62 -3.44
CA GLU A 211 16.33 37.04 -2.47
C GLU A 211 15.97 37.32 -0.99
N GLY A 212 14.71 37.53 -0.70
CA GLY A 212 14.18 37.95 0.60
C GLY A 212 13.44 36.83 1.35
N GLY A 213 14.17 36.07 2.16
CA GLY A 213 13.77 35.68 3.52
C GLY A 213 12.48 34.90 3.73
N GLY A 214 12.31 33.70 3.14
CA GLY A 214 11.27 32.78 3.53
C GLY A 214 11.78 31.33 3.45
N ARG A 215 11.88 30.66 4.60
CA ARG A 215 12.38 29.30 4.77
C ARG A 215 11.50 28.26 4.07
N SER A 216 11.62 28.13 2.78
CA SER A 216 11.22 26.91 2.08
C SER A 216 12.49 26.18 1.65
N HIS A 217 12.89 25.15 2.39
CA HIS A 217 14.04 24.28 2.07
C HIS A 217 13.74 23.34 0.89
N LEU A 218 12.70 23.60 0.12
CA LEU A 218 12.34 22.86 -1.07
C LEU A 218 13.14 23.42 -2.24
N ILE A 219 13.97 22.57 -2.86
CA ILE A 219 14.65 22.91 -4.12
C ILE A 219 13.57 23.13 -5.18
N PRO A 220 13.46 24.31 -5.80
CA PRO A 220 12.50 24.55 -6.86
C PRO A 220 12.65 23.49 -7.96
N GLY A 221 11.56 22.97 -8.49
CA GLY A 221 11.59 21.91 -9.50
C GLY A 221 12.41 22.24 -10.74
N ALA A 222 12.43 23.51 -11.15
CA ALA A 222 13.31 24.01 -12.22
C ALA A 222 14.80 23.78 -11.92
N MET A 223 15.19 24.03 -10.68
CA MET A 223 16.57 23.84 -10.24
C MET A 223 16.93 22.35 -10.15
N LEU A 224 15.96 21.51 -9.78
CA LEU A 224 16.13 20.07 -9.78
C LEU A 224 16.35 19.54 -11.21
N VAL A 225 15.52 19.94 -12.17
CA VAL A 225 15.65 19.51 -13.57
C VAL A 225 16.98 20.02 -14.16
N ARG A 226 17.33 21.27 -13.93
CA ARG A 226 18.60 21.84 -14.41
C ARG A 226 19.83 21.15 -13.80
N ARG A 227 19.75 20.71 -12.53
CA ARG A 227 20.82 20.01 -11.82
C ARG A 227 20.63 18.48 -11.81
N TRP A 228 19.69 17.98 -12.60
CA TRP A 228 19.37 16.57 -12.60
C TRP A 228 20.58 15.64 -12.81
N PRO A 229 21.48 15.88 -13.78
CA PRO A 229 22.61 15.00 -13.98
C PRO A 229 23.50 14.86 -12.76
N THR A 230 23.65 15.91 -11.94
CA THR A 230 24.41 15.87 -10.70
C THR A 230 23.58 15.43 -9.49
N GLY A 231 22.26 15.58 -9.56
CA GLY A 231 21.31 15.28 -8.47
C GLY A 231 20.67 13.91 -8.55
N ALA A 232 20.72 13.23 -9.69
CA ALA A 232 20.03 11.95 -9.92
C ALA A 232 20.38 10.88 -8.87
N THR A 233 21.66 10.79 -8.49
CA THR A 233 22.14 9.90 -7.45
C THR A 233 21.55 10.20 -6.07
N ALA A 234 21.42 11.48 -5.71
CA ALA A 234 20.81 11.90 -4.45
C ALA A 234 19.30 11.58 -4.42
N VAL A 235 18.62 11.85 -5.54
CA VAL A 235 17.19 11.47 -5.68
C VAL A 235 17.02 9.96 -5.64
N GLY A 236 17.87 9.21 -6.33
CA GLY A 236 17.85 7.73 -6.26
C GLY A 236 18.04 7.21 -4.83
N LEU A 237 18.94 7.80 -4.04
CA LEU A 237 19.13 7.44 -2.63
C LEU A 237 17.91 7.81 -1.78
N ALA A 238 17.29 8.96 -2.02
CA ALA A 238 16.08 9.38 -1.30
C ALA A 238 14.90 8.45 -1.59
N LEU A 239 14.68 8.09 -2.86
CA LEU A 239 13.68 7.12 -3.28
C LEU A 239 13.96 5.75 -2.67
N ALA A 240 15.23 5.34 -2.71
CA ALA A 240 15.67 4.12 -2.07
C ALA A 240 15.33 4.09 -0.56
N GLY A 241 15.48 5.20 0.14
CA GLY A 241 15.13 5.34 1.56
C GLY A 241 13.63 5.37 1.86
N ALA A 242 12.83 5.81 0.89
CA ALA A 242 11.37 5.90 1.00
C ALA A 242 10.65 4.57 0.71
N THR A 243 11.32 3.65 0.01
CA THR A 243 10.73 2.35 -0.37
C THR A 243 10.99 1.28 0.67
N ALA A 244 10.03 0.37 0.85
CA ALA A 244 10.18 -0.84 1.68
C ALA A 244 11.01 -1.95 0.98
N ALA A 245 11.65 -1.66 -0.16
CA ALA A 245 12.46 -2.65 -0.88
C ALA A 245 13.72 -3.00 -0.07
N PRO A 246 14.16 -4.26 -0.07
CA PRO A 246 15.38 -4.66 0.61
C PRO A 246 16.58 -3.95 -0.03
N GLN A 247 17.27 -3.14 0.76
CA GLN A 247 18.39 -2.33 0.31
C GLN A 247 19.64 -2.67 1.08
N LEU A 248 20.79 -2.50 0.40
CA LEU A 248 22.07 -2.60 1.05
C LEU A 248 22.26 -1.37 1.96
N ASN A 249 22.11 -1.56 3.26
CA ASN A 249 22.36 -0.53 4.25
C ASN A 249 23.64 -0.82 5.02
N PHE A 250 24.61 0.09 4.98
CA PHE A 250 25.86 -0.03 5.73
C PHE A 250 25.73 0.37 7.20
N ARG A 251 24.60 0.97 7.61
CA ARG A 251 24.29 1.25 9.02
C ARG A 251 23.77 -0.01 9.70
N LYS A 252 24.70 -0.87 10.11
CA LYS A 252 24.42 -2.13 10.83
C LYS A 252 25.24 -2.23 12.12
N GLY A 253 24.73 -3.00 13.06
CA GLY A 253 25.39 -3.24 14.36
C GLY A 253 25.45 -1.94 15.16
N GLU A 254 26.65 -1.54 15.61
CA GLU A 254 26.87 -0.33 16.41
C GLU A 254 26.51 0.97 15.67
N LEU A 255 26.55 0.98 14.33
CA LEU A 255 26.19 2.11 13.50
C LEU A 255 24.70 2.10 13.10
N SER A 256 23.91 1.15 13.60
CA SER A 256 22.49 1.08 13.28
C SER A 256 21.78 2.38 13.69
N TYR A 257 20.85 2.82 12.84
CA TYR A 257 19.99 3.96 13.17
C TYR A 257 19.19 3.63 14.42
N ARG A 258 19.36 4.43 15.45
CA ARG A 258 18.53 4.37 16.65
C ARG A 258 17.47 5.45 16.53
N THR A 259 16.22 5.06 16.52
CA THR A 259 15.12 6.02 16.56
C THR A 259 15.23 6.79 17.86
N ASP A 260 15.61 8.05 17.79
CA ASP A 260 15.61 8.91 18.95
C ASP A 260 14.15 9.24 19.33
N TYR A 261 13.72 8.72 20.46
CA TYR A 261 12.41 9.02 21.03
C TYR A 261 12.40 10.33 21.84
N ALA A 262 13.41 11.20 21.68
CA ALA A 262 13.47 12.50 22.37
C ALA A 262 12.19 13.32 22.12
N PHE A 263 11.66 13.28 20.91
CA PHE A 263 10.36 13.84 20.54
C PHE A 263 9.20 13.30 21.42
N LEU A 264 9.16 11.98 21.66
CA LEU A 264 8.14 11.39 22.54
C LEU A 264 8.33 11.86 23.99
N ARG A 265 9.57 11.98 24.44
CA ARG A 265 9.88 12.45 25.79
C ARG A 265 9.50 13.92 25.99
N GLU A 266 9.72 14.75 24.98
CA GLU A 266 9.29 16.15 24.98
C GLU A 266 7.77 16.29 25.00
N LYS A 267 7.05 15.44 24.26
CA LYS A 267 5.59 15.43 24.19
C LYS A 267 4.89 14.51 25.20
N ALA A 268 5.66 13.76 26.00
CA ALA A 268 5.13 12.84 27.00
C ALA A 268 4.15 13.50 27.98
N PRO A 269 4.38 14.72 28.51
CA PRO A 269 3.42 15.35 29.44
C PRO A 269 2.08 15.65 28.74
N TYR A 270 2.09 16.05 27.48
CA TYR A 270 0.86 16.31 26.70
C TYR A 270 0.09 15.02 26.41
N LEU A 271 0.81 13.93 26.06
CA LEU A 271 0.22 12.62 25.85
C LEU A 271 -0.37 12.06 27.15
N ALA A 272 0.33 12.25 28.28
CA ALA A 272 -0.16 11.84 29.58
C ALA A 272 -1.40 12.63 29.98
N ALA A 273 -1.44 13.95 29.77
CA ALA A 273 -2.60 14.78 30.02
C ALA A 273 -3.81 14.38 29.19
N PHE A 274 -3.59 14.10 27.89
CA PHE A 274 -4.64 13.61 26.99
C PHE A 274 -5.17 12.23 27.42
N ALA A 275 -4.30 11.31 27.80
CA ALA A 275 -4.69 10.00 28.31
C ALA A 275 -5.48 10.11 29.63
N ALA A 276 -5.07 11.02 30.53
CA ALA A 276 -5.78 11.28 31.78
C ALA A 276 -7.18 11.88 31.50
N ALA A 277 -7.30 12.78 30.53
CA ALA A 277 -8.59 13.35 30.13
C ALA A 277 -9.53 12.26 29.54
N LEU A 278 -9.02 11.37 28.70
CA LEU A 278 -9.80 10.25 28.18
C LEU A 278 -10.25 9.29 29.28
N LEU A 279 -9.35 8.96 30.22
CA LEU A 279 -9.68 8.13 31.38
C LEU A 279 -10.77 8.76 32.24
N SER A 280 -10.68 10.08 32.51
CA SER A 280 -11.70 10.80 33.26
C SER A 280 -13.06 10.77 32.57
N CYS A 281 -13.10 10.93 31.23
CA CYS A 281 -14.33 10.81 30.46
C CYS A 281 -14.95 9.40 30.57
N VAL A 282 -14.13 8.35 30.51
CA VAL A 282 -14.59 6.96 30.65
C VAL A 282 -15.15 6.73 32.08
N VAL A 283 -14.47 7.23 33.09
CA VAL A 283 -14.94 7.12 34.48
C VAL A 283 -16.27 7.86 34.68
N ILE A 284 -16.38 9.09 34.16
CA ILE A 284 -17.63 9.86 34.22
C ILE A 284 -18.75 9.14 33.50
N TRP A 285 -18.47 8.62 32.32
CA TRP A 285 -19.46 7.85 31.55
C TRP A 285 -19.91 6.60 32.30
N ALA A 286 -18.97 5.82 32.86
CA ALA A 286 -19.29 4.63 33.66
C ALA A 286 -20.11 4.98 34.89
N TRP A 287 -19.74 6.06 35.60
CA TRP A 287 -20.50 6.53 36.76
C TRP A 287 -21.92 6.99 36.40
N ALA A 288 -22.07 7.75 35.28
CA ALA A 288 -23.37 8.15 34.78
C ALA A 288 -24.24 6.93 34.39
N SER A 289 -23.65 5.94 33.74
CA SER A 289 -24.32 4.71 33.34
C SER A 289 -24.80 3.91 34.57
N LEU A 290 -23.97 3.83 35.64
CA LEU A 290 -24.36 3.20 36.88
C LEU A 290 -25.55 3.92 37.55
N LYS A 291 -25.53 5.26 37.54
CA LYS A 291 -26.64 6.07 38.11
C LYS A 291 -27.95 5.89 37.35
N VAL A 292 -27.88 5.77 36.04
CA VAL A 292 -29.07 5.47 35.19
C VAL A 292 -29.59 4.08 35.53
N LEU A 293 -28.70 3.09 35.65
CA LEU A 293 -29.08 1.71 35.94
C LEU A 293 -29.70 1.59 37.34
N GLU A 294 -29.17 2.30 38.34
CA GLU A 294 -29.75 2.36 39.69
C GLU A 294 -31.18 2.90 39.67
N LYS A 295 -31.40 4.03 38.97
CA LYS A 295 -32.76 4.61 38.80
C LYS A 295 -33.72 3.67 38.08
N GLU A 296 -33.23 3.00 37.04
CA GLU A 296 -34.06 2.05 36.27
C GLU A 296 -34.43 0.82 37.14
N SER A 297 -33.46 0.33 37.92
CA SER A 297 -33.72 -0.79 38.85
C SER A 297 -34.71 -0.44 39.96
N GLU A 298 -34.62 0.78 40.52
CA GLU A 298 -35.61 1.28 41.49
C GLU A 298 -37.00 1.43 40.89
N ARG A 299 -37.08 1.98 39.67
CA ARG A 299 -38.34 2.12 38.94
C ARG A 299 -38.99 0.75 38.66
N LEU A 300 -38.22 -0.23 38.20
CA LEU A 300 -38.70 -1.59 38.00
C LEU A 300 -39.12 -2.27 39.30
N ARG A 301 -38.41 -2.01 40.41
CA ARG A 301 -38.80 -2.50 41.74
C ARG A 301 -40.15 -1.93 42.22
N LEU A 302 -40.33 -0.62 42.03
CA LEU A 302 -41.61 0.02 42.38
C LEU A 302 -42.77 -0.50 41.53
N GLN A 303 -42.52 -0.69 40.21
CA GLN A 303 -43.50 -1.32 39.32
C GLN A 303 -43.83 -2.75 39.75
N LEU A 304 -42.81 -3.56 40.08
CA LEU A 304 -43.01 -4.89 40.58
C LEU A 304 -43.86 -4.94 41.84
N ILE A 305 -43.58 -4.01 42.78
CA ILE A 305 -44.36 -3.87 44.04
C ILE A 305 -45.81 -3.52 43.72
N SER A 306 -46.05 -2.54 42.81
CA SER A 306 -47.42 -2.14 42.47
C SER A 306 -48.21 -3.24 41.83
N GLU A 307 -47.63 -3.93 40.85
CA GLU A 307 -48.28 -5.04 40.12
C GLU A 307 -48.53 -6.27 41.06
N THR A 308 -47.54 -6.60 41.90
CA THR A 308 -47.70 -7.74 42.84
C THR A 308 -48.71 -7.42 43.93
N THR A 309 -48.82 -6.17 44.38
CA THR A 309 -49.84 -5.76 45.37
C THR A 309 -51.25 -5.85 44.76
N ALA A 310 -51.39 -5.47 43.47
CA ALA A 310 -52.65 -5.58 42.74
C ALA A 310 -53.09 -7.06 42.50
N LEU A 311 -52.12 -7.95 42.25
CA LEU A 311 -52.41 -9.36 41.93
C LEU A 311 -52.52 -10.26 43.17
N PHE A 312 -51.68 -10.04 44.19
CA PHE A 312 -51.54 -10.95 45.33
C PHE A 312 -51.97 -10.33 46.69
N GLY A 313 -52.30 -9.02 46.69
CA GLY A 313 -52.70 -8.32 47.93
C GLY A 313 -51.51 -7.93 48.83
N GLU A 314 -50.29 -8.39 48.56
CA GLU A 314 -49.10 -8.12 49.35
C GLU A 314 -47.94 -7.63 48.48
N PRO A 315 -47.14 -6.67 48.97
CA PRO A 315 -45.97 -6.15 48.23
C PRO A 315 -44.84 -7.15 48.22
N ARG A 316 -44.32 -7.52 47.02
CA ARG A 316 -43.20 -8.46 46.84
C ARG A 316 -42.05 -7.76 46.09
N THR A 317 -40.83 -7.90 46.61
CA THR A 317 -39.63 -7.22 46.11
C THR A 317 -38.68 -8.14 45.32
N ASN A 318 -38.89 -9.47 45.39
CA ASN A 318 -37.98 -10.42 44.74
C ASN A 318 -38.61 -11.03 43.47
N GLY A 319 -38.13 -10.54 42.30
CA GLY A 319 -38.66 -10.97 41.00
C GLY A 319 -38.55 -12.47 40.72
N GLN A 320 -37.52 -13.15 41.20
CA GLN A 320 -37.37 -14.61 41.01
C GLN A 320 -38.44 -15.38 41.80
N LYS A 321 -38.77 -14.97 43.02
CA LYS A 321 -39.84 -15.59 43.79
C LYS A 321 -41.19 -15.32 43.17
N VAL A 322 -41.44 -14.11 42.68
CA VAL A 322 -42.68 -13.75 42.00
C VAL A 322 -42.85 -14.56 40.72
N SER A 323 -41.80 -14.72 39.93
CA SER A 323 -41.86 -15.50 38.70
C SER A 323 -42.12 -16.99 38.99
N ALA A 324 -41.49 -17.58 40.00
CA ALA A 324 -41.71 -18.97 40.39
C ALA A 324 -43.16 -19.20 40.86
N GLU A 325 -43.70 -18.25 41.63
CA GLU A 325 -45.07 -18.37 42.15
C GLU A 325 -46.13 -18.10 41.09
N LEU A 326 -45.86 -17.17 40.15
CA LEU A 326 -46.70 -16.98 38.97
C LEU A 326 -46.71 -18.22 38.09
N MET A 327 -45.57 -18.85 37.91
CA MET A 327 -45.46 -20.14 37.22
C MET A 327 -46.22 -21.27 37.93
N SER A 328 -46.22 -21.28 39.28
CA SER A 328 -46.98 -22.25 40.05
C SER A 328 -48.51 -22.05 39.95
N VAL A 329 -48.97 -20.79 39.96
CA VAL A 329 -50.39 -20.46 39.78
C VAL A 329 -50.86 -20.79 38.35
N LEU A 330 -50.03 -20.45 37.33
CA LEU A 330 -50.28 -20.80 35.94
C LEU A 330 -50.26 -22.35 35.72
N ALA A 331 -49.45 -23.06 36.47
CA ALA A 331 -49.41 -24.52 36.43
C ALA A 331 -50.63 -25.17 37.12
N ALA A 332 -51.16 -24.53 38.17
CA ALA A 332 -52.36 -24.98 38.84
C ALA A 332 -53.65 -24.75 38.03
N ASP A 333 -53.67 -23.70 37.18
CA ASP A 333 -54.79 -23.38 36.27
C ASP A 333 -54.83 -24.28 35.00
N LYS A 334 -53.93 -25.24 34.88
CA LYS A 334 -53.90 -26.24 33.77
C LYS A 334 -55.08 -27.21 33.73
N GLY A 335 -56.16 -26.94 34.50
CA GLY A 335 -57.47 -27.66 34.40
C GLY A 335 -58.38 -27.21 33.25
N GLY A 336 -58.11 -26.13 32.58
CA GLY A 336 -59.01 -25.65 31.54
C GLY A 336 -58.47 -24.52 30.70
N GLY A 337 -57.59 -24.77 29.77
CA GLY A 337 -57.41 -23.82 28.67
C GLY A 337 -55.98 -23.50 28.29
N GLN A 338 -55.65 -23.79 27.08
CA GLN A 338 -54.56 -23.28 26.24
C GLN A 338 -53.14 -23.42 26.77
N SER A 339 -52.50 -24.54 26.49
CA SER A 339 -51.07 -24.74 26.66
C SER A 339 -50.26 -23.66 25.93
N ILE A 340 -49.35 -23.00 26.65
CA ILE A 340 -48.33 -22.14 26.02
C ILE A 340 -47.51 -23.05 25.10
N PRO A 341 -47.30 -22.69 23.84
CA PRO A 341 -46.51 -23.54 22.94
C PRO A 341 -45.08 -23.67 23.51
N THR A 342 -44.62 -24.90 23.66
CA THR A 342 -43.27 -25.22 24.13
C THR A 342 -42.19 -24.91 23.09
N VAL A 343 -42.59 -24.71 21.84
CA VAL A 343 -41.70 -24.42 20.71
C VAL A 343 -41.90 -22.97 20.31
N SER A 344 -40.83 -22.19 20.34
CA SER A 344 -40.84 -20.80 19.91
C SER A 344 -40.85 -20.67 18.39
N ALA A 345 -41.27 -19.50 17.88
CA ALA A 345 -41.17 -19.21 16.45
C ALA A 345 -39.71 -19.23 15.93
N LEU A 346 -38.74 -18.98 16.83
CA LEU A 346 -37.31 -19.07 16.54
C LEU A 346 -36.84 -20.51 16.32
N ASP A 347 -37.35 -21.47 17.12
CA ASP A 347 -37.05 -22.89 16.97
C ASP A 347 -37.57 -23.40 15.62
N VAL A 348 -38.78 -23.00 15.24
CA VAL A 348 -39.36 -23.31 13.92
C VAL A 348 -38.52 -22.74 12.78
N LEU A 349 -38.01 -21.51 12.91
CA LEU A 349 -37.12 -20.88 11.93
C LEU A 349 -35.79 -21.62 11.82
N GLU A 350 -35.22 -22.04 12.96
CA GLU A 350 -33.97 -22.81 13.02
C GLU A 350 -34.14 -24.16 12.33
N ASP A 351 -35.24 -24.87 12.59
CA ASP A 351 -35.54 -26.14 11.95
C ASP A 351 -35.71 -26.03 10.45
N ILE A 352 -36.41 -25.00 9.97
CA ILE A 352 -36.51 -24.68 8.52
C ILE A 352 -35.14 -24.41 7.91
N SER A 353 -34.32 -23.62 8.58
CA SER A 353 -32.97 -23.26 8.10
C SER A 353 -32.03 -24.49 8.06
N ARG A 354 -32.12 -25.38 9.03
CA ARG A 354 -31.34 -26.64 9.05
C ARG A 354 -31.77 -27.63 7.98
N ALA A 355 -33.05 -27.69 7.70
CA ALA A 355 -33.63 -28.65 6.75
C ALA A 355 -33.39 -28.18 5.29
N ALA A 356 -33.11 -26.92 5.05
CA ALA A 356 -32.89 -26.42 3.71
C ALA A 356 -31.65 -27.09 3.05
N PRO A 357 -31.79 -27.68 1.84
CA PRO A 357 -30.68 -28.29 1.13
C PRO A 357 -29.58 -27.28 0.85
N LYS A 358 -28.32 -27.63 1.15
CA LYS A 358 -27.15 -26.73 1.02
C LYS A 358 -26.57 -26.72 -0.37
N THR A 359 -26.88 -27.69 -1.20
CA THR A 359 -26.36 -27.86 -2.58
C THR A 359 -27.49 -28.07 -3.56
N GLN A 360 -27.31 -27.60 -4.78
CA GLN A 360 -28.19 -27.80 -5.92
C GLN A 360 -27.38 -28.40 -7.08
N ALA A 361 -28.02 -29.06 -8.05
CA ALA A 361 -27.32 -29.69 -9.18
C ALA A 361 -26.40 -28.75 -10.00
N ASP A 362 -26.72 -27.46 -10.02
CA ASP A 362 -26.02 -26.43 -10.81
C ASP A 362 -25.17 -25.46 -9.95
N GLY A 363 -24.84 -25.81 -8.68
CA GLY A 363 -24.02 -24.94 -7.81
C GLY A 363 -24.55 -24.80 -6.38
N PRO A 364 -24.09 -23.79 -5.62
CA PRO A 364 -24.58 -23.55 -4.27
C PRO A 364 -26.09 -23.22 -4.28
N ALA A 365 -26.82 -23.86 -3.39
CA ALA A 365 -28.27 -23.65 -3.28
C ALA A 365 -28.57 -22.19 -2.88
N ARG A 366 -29.42 -21.54 -3.64
CA ARG A 366 -29.89 -20.18 -3.36
C ARG A 366 -31.36 -20.23 -3.03
N LEU A 367 -31.66 -19.94 -1.77
CA LEU A 367 -33.01 -19.79 -1.25
C LEU A 367 -33.15 -18.39 -0.66
N ASP A 368 -33.93 -17.55 -1.31
CA ASP A 368 -34.22 -16.22 -0.80
C ASP A 368 -35.66 -16.21 -0.25
N VAL A 369 -35.80 -16.08 1.07
CA VAL A 369 -37.09 -16.02 1.74
C VAL A 369 -37.68 -14.63 1.61
N VAL A 370 -38.87 -14.53 1.02
CA VAL A 370 -39.58 -13.26 0.81
C VAL A 370 -40.50 -12.98 1.99
N GLU A 371 -41.24 -13.99 2.47
CA GLU A 371 -42.19 -13.86 3.56
C GLU A 371 -42.28 -15.19 4.31
N LEU A 372 -42.23 -15.15 5.64
CA LEU A 372 -42.42 -16.28 6.51
C LEU A 372 -43.44 -15.92 7.59
N THR A 373 -44.57 -16.58 7.57
CA THR A 373 -45.62 -16.39 8.59
C THR A 373 -45.73 -17.67 9.41
N ILE A 374 -45.42 -17.58 10.70
CA ILE A 374 -45.50 -18.69 11.65
C ILE A 374 -46.70 -18.46 12.57
N SER A 375 -47.66 -19.35 12.56
CA SER A 375 -48.78 -19.37 13.46
C SER A 375 -48.92 -20.74 14.13
N ARG A 376 -49.72 -20.84 15.20
CA ARG A 376 -49.82 -22.05 16.04
C ARG A 376 -50.13 -23.36 15.30
N LYS A 377 -50.86 -23.28 14.20
CA LYS A 377 -51.31 -24.47 13.43
C LYS A 377 -50.78 -24.50 12.01
N LYS A 378 -50.20 -23.41 11.54
CA LYS A 378 -49.84 -23.24 10.13
C LYS A 378 -48.59 -22.36 10.01
N THR A 379 -47.64 -22.84 9.23
CA THR A 379 -46.48 -22.04 8.81
C THR A 379 -46.55 -21.86 7.29
N GLU A 380 -46.49 -20.65 6.83
CA GLU A 380 -46.52 -20.30 5.41
C GLU A 380 -45.18 -19.66 5.02
N LEU A 381 -44.46 -20.27 4.06
CA LEU A 381 -43.19 -19.86 3.56
C LEU A 381 -43.35 -19.44 2.09
N LYS A 382 -43.10 -18.15 1.76
CA LYS A 382 -42.96 -17.67 0.39
C LYS A 382 -41.51 -17.36 0.12
N ALA A 383 -40.96 -17.98 -0.91
CA ALA A 383 -39.54 -17.86 -1.21
C ALA A 383 -39.27 -17.98 -2.71
N THR A 384 -38.06 -17.64 -3.11
CA THR A 384 -37.55 -17.85 -4.46
C THR A 384 -36.39 -18.83 -4.43
N ALA A 385 -36.31 -19.70 -5.43
CA ALA A 385 -35.26 -20.70 -5.59
C ALA A 385 -34.75 -20.77 -7.03
N GLY A 386 -33.56 -21.30 -7.24
CA GLY A 386 -32.93 -21.42 -8.55
C GLY A 386 -33.59 -22.44 -9.47
N SER A 387 -34.18 -23.53 -8.90
CA SER A 387 -34.81 -24.59 -9.69
C SER A 387 -36.06 -25.13 -9.04
N ALA A 388 -36.96 -25.72 -9.85
CA ALA A 388 -38.16 -26.38 -9.35
C ALA A 388 -37.85 -27.64 -8.52
N GLN A 389 -36.78 -28.35 -8.86
CA GLN A 389 -36.32 -29.51 -8.13
C GLN A 389 -35.88 -29.18 -6.71
N TYR A 390 -35.22 -28.04 -6.52
CA TYR A 390 -34.87 -27.57 -5.18
C TYR A 390 -36.10 -27.33 -4.29
N VAL A 391 -37.21 -26.86 -4.86
CA VAL A 391 -38.45 -26.64 -4.14
C VAL A 391 -39.04 -28.01 -3.68
N ASP A 392 -38.94 -29.03 -4.52
CA ASP A 392 -39.40 -30.36 -4.20
C ASP A 392 -38.52 -31.02 -3.11
N ASP A 393 -37.21 -30.87 -3.22
CA ASP A 393 -36.27 -31.39 -2.21
C ASP A 393 -36.45 -30.65 -0.87
N LEU A 394 -36.68 -29.35 -0.88
CA LEU A 394 -36.99 -28.58 0.32
C LEU A 394 -38.29 -29.03 0.98
N ALA A 395 -39.36 -29.22 0.19
CA ALA A 395 -40.63 -29.70 0.70
C ALA A 395 -40.50 -31.11 1.31
N ALA A 396 -39.75 -32.00 0.66
CA ALA A 396 -39.48 -33.35 1.16
C ALA A 396 -38.61 -33.33 2.44
N ALA A 397 -37.64 -32.42 2.54
CA ALA A 397 -36.79 -32.26 3.72
C ALA A 397 -37.60 -31.72 4.92
N LEU A 398 -38.45 -30.72 4.70
CA LEU A 398 -39.35 -30.18 5.74
C LEU A 398 -40.35 -31.19 6.22
N GLY A 399 -40.89 -32.04 5.33
CA GLY A 399 -41.84 -33.12 5.69
C GLY A 399 -41.23 -34.24 6.57
N LYS A 400 -39.89 -34.31 6.68
CA LYS A 400 -39.22 -35.27 7.59
C LYS A 400 -39.06 -34.75 9.02
N LEU A 401 -39.31 -33.49 9.25
CA LEU A 401 -39.20 -32.90 10.58
C LEU A 401 -40.38 -33.28 11.46
N PRO A 402 -40.15 -33.62 12.73
CA PRO A 402 -41.22 -34.16 13.62
C PRO A 402 -42.34 -33.16 13.90
N CYS A 403 -42.01 -31.84 13.82
CA CYS A 403 -42.97 -30.76 14.05
C CYS A 403 -43.82 -30.39 12.81
N PHE A 404 -43.50 -30.90 11.64
CA PHE A 404 -44.15 -30.50 10.40
C PHE A 404 -44.93 -31.68 9.79
N LYS A 405 -46.20 -31.47 9.61
CA LYS A 405 -47.08 -32.45 8.93
C LYS A 405 -47.74 -31.76 7.74
N ASN A 406 -47.98 -32.56 6.70
CA ASN A 406 -48.72 -32.12 5.52
C ASN A 406 -48.16 -30.85 4.85
N VAL A 407 -46.92 -30.96 4.32
CA VAL A 407 -46.30 -29.88 3.56
C VAL A 407 -46.95 -29.81 2.19
N GLN A 408 -47.74 -28.77 1.95
CA GLN A 408 -48.41 -28.53 0.67
C GLN A 408 -47.66 -27.48 -0.13
N LYS A 409 -47.39 -27.83 -1.39
CA LYS A 409 -46.71 -26.93 -2.35
C LYS A 409 -47.77 -26.13 -3.12
N GLY A 410 -47.67 -24.82 -3.09
CA GLY A 410 -48.46 -23.92 -3.92
C GLY A 410 -47.96 -23.86 -5.36
N LYS A 411 -48.50 -22.94 -6.15
CA LYS A 411 -48.06 -22.74 -7.53
C LYS A 411 -46.62 -22.24 -7.59
N VAL A 412 -45.77 -22.90 -8.41
CA VAL A 412 -44.42 -22.47 -8.71
C VAL A 412 -44.45 -21.60 -9.98
N LEU A 413 -44.08 -20.35 -9.87
CA LEU A 413 -44.06 -19.38 -10.97
C LEU A 413 -42.61 -19.07 -11.35
N THR A 414 -42.36 -18.92 -12.65
CA THR A 414 -41.05 -18.45 -13.12
C THR A 414 -41.09 -16.93 -13.18
N VAL A 415 -40.20 -16.29 -12.44
CA VAL A 415 -40.08 -14.82 -12.42
C VAL A 415 -38.67 -14.46 -12.91
N ARG A 416 -38.60 -13.48 -13.79
CA ARG A 416 -37.33 -12.97 -14.28
C ARG A 416 -36.80 -11.91 -13.32
N ASN A 417 -35.64 -12.15 -12.77
CA ASN A 417 -34.96 -11.21 -11.86
C ASN A 417 -33.69 -10.68 -12.50
N VAL A 418 -33.17 -9.52 -12.04
CA VAL A 418 -31.95 -8.92 -12.55
C VAL A 418 -30.88 -9.00 -11.47
N GLY A 419 -29.76 -9.62 -11.80
CA GLY A 419 -28.61 -9.76 -10.89
C GLY A 419 -27.83 -8.45 -10.71
N PRO A 420 -26.89 -8.40 -9.75
CA PRO A 420 -26.02 -7.25 -9.54
C PRO A 420 -25.16 -6.91 -10.77
N ASP A 421 -24.95 -7.86 -11.68
CA ASP A 421 -24.23 -7.69 -12.95
C ASP A 421 -25.13 -7.22 -14.11
N ASN A 422 -26.35 -6.76 -13.81
CA ASN A 422 -27.38 -6.33 -14.78
C ASN A 422 -27.77 -7.41 -15.81
N LYS A 423 -27.50 -8.70 -15.52
CA LYS A 423 -27.91 -9.83 -16.36
C LYS A 423 -29.23 -10.41 -15.84
N PRO A 424 -30.24 -10.61 -16.69
CA PRO A 424 -31.49 -11.25 -16.29
C PRO A 424 -31.25 -12.75 -16.05
N PHE A 425 -31.82 -13.25 -14.97
CA PHE A 425 -31.86 -14.68 -14.65
C PHE A 425 -33.23 -15.07 -14.17
N ASP A 426 -33.63 -16.31 -14.44
CA ASP A 426 -34.95 -16.83 -14.08
C ASP A 426 -34.88 -17.49 -12.70
N VAL A 427 -35.80 -17.10 -11.81
CA VAL A 427 -35.99 -17.73 -10.49
C VAL A 427 -37.37 -18.34 -10.37
N LYS A 428 -37.50 -19.35 -9.56
CA LYS A 428 -38.79 -20.00 -9.24
C LYS A 428 -39.31 -19.43 -7.94
N GLN A 429 -40.38 -18.63 -8.04
CA GLN A 429 -41.14 -18.18 -6.88
C GLN A 429 -42.19 -19.22 -6.49
N PHE A 430 -42.22 -19.55 -5.22
CA PHE A 430 -43.12 -20.60 -4.70
C PHE A 430 -43.64 -20.23 -3.30
N SER A 431 -44.72 -20.93 -2.89
CA SER A 431 -45.20 -20.91 -1.52
C SER A 431 -45.30 -22.34 -1.00
N LEU A 432 -44.90 -22.53 0.25
CA LEU A 432 -45.12 -23.78 0.99
C LEU A 432 -46.05 -23.51 2.18
N GLU A 433 -47.09 -24.28 2.27
CA GLU A 433 -48.01 -24.28 3.40
C GLU A 433 -47.79 -25.54 4.23
N ILE A 434 -47.41 -25.36 5.49
CA ILE A 434 -46.97 -26.44 6.38
C ILE A 434 -47.89 -26.45 7.59
N THR A 435 -48.51 -27.59 7.88
CA THR A 435 -49.25 -27.76 9.11
C THR A 435 -48.28 -28.01 10.25
N THR A 436 -48.23 -27.11 11.23
CA THR A 436 -47.35 -27.22 12.39
C THR A 436 -48.09 -27.94 13.51
N THR A 437 -47.57 -29.07 13.96
CA THR A 437 -48.12 -29.90 15.02
C THR A 437 -47.10 -30.16 16.12
N CYS A 438 -46.29 -29.16 16.47
CA CYS A 438 -45.38 -29.27 17.60
C CYS A 438 -46.18 -29.33 18.91
N PRO A 439 -45.88 -30.27 19.82
CA PRO A 439 -46.58 -30.41 21.10
C PRO A 439 -46.29 -29.23 22.04
#